data_3764047715347706172f488fa349aab9
#
_entry.id   3764047715347706172f488fa349aab9
#
_cell.length_a   1.000
_cell.length_b   1.000
_cell.length_c   1.000
_cell.angle_alpha   90.00
_cell.angle_beta   90.00
_cell.angle_gamma   90.00
#
_symmetry.space_group_name_H-M   'P 1'
#
loop_
_entity.id
_entity.type
_entity.pdbx_description
1 polymer ?
#
loop_
_entity_poly.entity_id
_entity_poly.type
_entity_poly.pdbx_seq_one_letter_code
_entity_poly.pdbx_strand_id
1 'polypeptide(L)'
;MIMEGNVKKIISGKVREVYEISNEISYEISYEISSDKLVIVTTDRISAFDVILPKPVANKGKVLNAVSLFWFDFTKGIIPNHIISSDLKDMPEFFQKDEFEGRTVLVKKLKMLPFEFIVRGYIFGNMWGAYSKGQEFCGQKIEGNYKLAEKLASPLFTPSTKAHTGHDEYISVQHVADTIGAELAGRIEKVCLELYNTCYNYAYSRDIIIADTKFEFGMDAHNNLFVADEILTPDSSRFWSLSDYKTGVSPKSYDKQLVRDWLTENKINGEMRFDNVSDDVLKKTSEIYAECLAKITG
;
A
#
# COMPACT_ATOMS: atom_id res chain seq x y z
N MET A 1 -15.53 -14.93 -13.89
CA MET A 1 -14.18 -14.84 -14.50
C MET A 1 -14.39 -14.15 -15.85
N ILE A 2 -13.89 -12.93 -16.01
CA ILE A 2 -14.04 -12.17 -17.26
C ILE A 2 -12.81 -12.48 -18.10
N MET A 3 -13.00 -13.07 -19.27
CA MET A 3 -11.98 -13.25 -20.30
C MET A 3 -12.38 -12.38 -21.51
N GLU A 4 -11.49 -11.49 -21.92
CA GLU A 4 -11.61 -10.77 -23.19
C GLU A 4 -10.30 -10.92 -23.96
N GLY A 5 -10.32 -11.72 -25.02
CA GLY A 5 -9.12 -12.03 -25.79
C GLY A 5 -8.05 -12.72 -24.94
N ASN A 6 -6.87 -12.11 -24.90
CA ASN A 6 -5.70 -12.59 -24.15
C ASN A 6 -5.59 -12.01 -22.72
N VAL A 7 -6.65 -11.42 -22.17
CA VAL A 7 -6.68 -10.79 -20.85
C VAL A 7 -7.62 -11.53 -19.91
N LYS A 8 -7.11 -11.91 -18.73
CA LYS A 8 -7.86 -12.64 -17.70
C LYS A 8 -7.71 -11.95 -16.35
N LYS A 9 -8.83 -11.49 -15.76
CA LYS A 9 -8.81 -11.00 -14.38
C LYS A 9 -8.58 -12.17 -13.42
N ILE A 10 -7.48 -12.14 -12.67
CA ILE A 10 -7.09 -13.19 -11.71
C ILE A 10 -7.33 -12.78 -10.25
N ILE A 11 -7.28 -11.48 -9.92
CA ILE A 11 -7.52 -10.98 -8.56
C ILE A 11 -8.43 -9.75 -8.64
N SER A 12 -9.43 -9.70 -7.74
CA SER A 12 -10.20 -8.50 -7.44
C SER A 12 -10.03 -8.21 -5.95
N GLY A 13 -9.05 -7.36 -5.63
CA GLY A 13 -8.75 -6.93 -4.25
C GLY A 13 -9.66 -5.80 -3.77
N LYS A 14 -9.41 -5.31 -2.55
CA LYS A 14 -10.20 -4.20 -1.95
C LYS A 14 -10.13 -2.92 -2.78
N VAL A 15 -8.98 -2.62 -3.39
CA VAL A 15 -8.73 -1.38 -4.14
C VAL A 15 -8.05 -1.59 -5.49
N ARG A 16 -7.55 -2.78 -5.79
CA ARG A 16 -6.86 -3.11 -7.05
C ARG A 16 -7.42 -4.33 -7.73
N GLU A 17 -7.28 -4.36 -9.03
CA GLU A 17 -7.56 -5.52 -9.87
C GLU A 17 -6.30 -5.94 -10.58
N VAL A 18 -6.05 -7.25 -10.64
CA VAL A 18 -4.86 -7.82 -11.28
C VAL A 18 -5.32 -8.71 -12.43
N TYR A 19 -4.71 -8.48 -13.58
CA TYR A 19 -4.97 -9.20 -14.81
C TYR A 19 -3.72 -9.93 -15.28
N GLU A 20 -3.90 -11.17 -15.65
CA GLU A 20 -2.92 -11.95 -16.38
C GLU A 20 -3.11 -11.71 -17.87
N ILE A 21 -2.00 -11.54 -18.60
CA ILE A 21 -1.99 -11.39 -20.05
C ILE A 21 -1.27 -12.60 -20.65
N SER A 22 -1.90 -13.27 -21.63
CA SER A 22 -1.27 -14.38 -22.36
C SER A 22 -0.59 -13.88 -23.63
N ASN A 23 0.58 -14.41 -23.96
CA ASN A 23 1.21 -14.20 -25.25
C ASN A 23 0.55 -15.13 -26.26
N GLU A 24 -0.31 -14.61 -27.13
CA GLU A 24 -0.99 -15.25 -28.26
C GLU A 24 -1.85 -16.49 -27.94
N ILE A 25 -3.08 -16.47 -28.44
CA ILE A 25 -3.91 -17.67 -28.57
C ILE A 25 -3.43 -18.40 -29.82
N SER A 26 -2.51 -19.34 -29.65
CA SER A 26 -2.25 -20.33 -30.72
C SER A 26 -3.40 -21.32 -30.71
N TYR A 27 -4.24 -21.29 -31.73
CA TYR A 27 -5.37 -22.21 -31.91
C TYR A 27 -4.97 -23.69 -32.08
N GLU A 28 -3.68 -23.99 -32.15
CA GLU A 28 -3.18 -25.34 -32.45
C GLU A 28 -2.58 -26.08 -31.25
N ILE A 29 -2.30 -25.44 -30.12
CA ILE A 29 -1.73 -26.14 -28.95
C ILE A 29 -2.43 -25.66 -27.69
N SER A 30 -3.08 -26.57 -26.95
CA SER A 30 -3.86 -26.30 -25.72
C SER A 30 -3.01 -25.89 -24.48
N TYR A 31 -1.91 -25.20 -24.65
CA TYR A 31 -1.11 -24.67 -23.56
C TYR A 31 -1.19 -23.15 -23.56
N GLU A 32 -1.92 -22.59 -22.59
CA GLU A 32 -1.80 -21.16 -22.24
C GLU A 32 -0.36 -20.92 -21.78
N ILE A 33 0.45 -20.26 -22.61
CA ILE A 33 1.75 -19.75 -22.17
C ILE A 33 1.46 -18.52 -21.33
N SER A 34 1.45 -18.70 -20.00
CA SER A 34 1.32 -17.59 -19.06
C SER A 34 2.46 -16.59 -19.31
N SER A 35 2.12 -15.33 -19.55
CA SER A 35 3.08 -14.25 -19.63
C SER A 35 3.82 -14.06 -18.28
N ASP A 36 5.08 -13.62 -18.36
CA ASP A 36 5.86 -13.16 -17.21
C ASP A 36 5.45 -11.77 -16.72
N LYS A 37 4.31 -11.26 -17.22
CA LYS A 37 3.78 -9.92 -16.96
C LYS A 37 2.35 -9.97 -16.46
N LEU A 38 2.01 -8.95 -15.69
CA LEU A 38 0.65 -8.69 -15.21
C LEU A 38 0.29 -7.23 -15.52
N VAL A 39 -1.02 -6.96 -15.58
CA VAL A 39 -1.55 -5.60 -15.56
C VAL A 39 -2.27 -5.39 -14.24
N ILE A 40 -1.94 -4.30 -13.55
CA ILE A 40 -2.59 -3.90 -12.30
C ILE A 40 -3.37 -2.62 -12.55
N VAL A 41 -4.65 -2.65 -12.18
CA VAL A 41 -5.55 -1.48 -12.26
C VAL A 41 -5.91 -1.04 -10.85
N THR A 42 -5.52 0.18 -10.48
CA THR A 42 -5.89 0.81 -9.20
C THR A 42 -7.25 1.46 -9.35
N THR A 43 -8.22 1.02 -8.54
CA THR A 43 -9.61 1.46 -8.64
C THR A 43 -9.92 2.61 -7.69
N ASP A 44 -11.06 3.26 -7.91
CA ASP A 44 -11.58 4.30 -7.01
C ASP A 44 -12.29 3.74 -5.77
N ARG A 45 -12.32 2.41 -5.62
CA ARG A 45 -12.88 1.77 -4.42
C ARG A 45 -12.13 2.21 -3.17
N ILE A 46 -12.85 2.39 -2.09
CA ILE A 46 -12.30 2.65 -0.77
C ILE A 46 -12.82 1.61 0.22
N SER A 47 -11.96 1.14 1.10
CA SER A 47 -12.36 0.24 2.19
C SER A 47 -12.03 0.87 3.54
N ALA A 48 -12.95 0.72 4.49
CA ALA A 48 -12.75 1.08 5.89
C ALA A 48 -13.24 -0.07 6.77
N PHE A 49 -12.51 -0.39 7.85
CA PHE A 49 -12.83 -1.51 8.74
C PHE A 49 -13.07 -2.83 7.98
N ASP A 50 -12.22 -3.10 6.97
CA ASP A 50 -12.25 -4.26 6.07
C ASP A 50 -13.50 -4.39 5.17
N VAL A 51 -14.38 -3.42 5.17
CA VAL A 51 -15.55 -3.34 4.29
C VAL A 51 -15.28 -2.38 3.15
N ILE A 52 -15.54 -2.83 1.90
CA ILE A 52 -15.52 -1.96 0.72
C ILE A 52 -16.79 -1.13 0.72
N LEU A 53 -16.65 0.19 0.63
CA LEU A 53 -17.80 1.09 0.55
C LEU A 53 -18.50 0.94 -0.81
N PRO A 54 -19.84 1.03 -0.85
CA PRO A 54 -20.60 0.97 -2.11
C PRO A 54 -20.27 2.12 -3.06
N LYS A 55 -19.96 3.31 -2.52
CA LYS A 55 -19.60 4.48 -3.31
C LYS A 55 -18.08 4.63 -3.40
N PRO A 56 -17.53 4.85 -4.61
CA PRO A 56 -16.10 5.11 -4.80
C PRO A 56 -15.73 6.54 -4.40
N VAL A 57 -14.44 6.78 -4.23
CA VAL A 57 -13.83 8.12 -4.09
C VAL A 57 -13.27 8.52 -5.45
N ALA A 58 -13.80 9.56 -6.04
CA ALA A 58 -13.44 10.00 -7.40
C ALA A 58 -11.93 10.25 -7.54
N ASN A 59 -11.33 9.74 -8.62
CA ASN A 59 -9.91 9.85 -8.97
C ASN A 59 -8.92 9.24 -7.95
N LYS A 60 -9.39 8.57 -6.91
CA LYS A 60 -8.52 7.94 -5.90
C LYS A 60 -7.51 7.00 -6.56
N GLY A 61 -7.95 6.16 -7.49
CA GLY A 61 -7.07 5.22 -8.20
C GLY A 61 -5.97 5.91 -8.98
N LYS A 62 -6.29 7.01 -9.67
CA LYS A 62 -5.30 7.81 -10.40
C LYS A 62 -4.26 8.44 -9.46
N VAL A 63 -4.71 8.99 -8.34
CA VAL A 63 -3.82 9.59 -7.34
C VAL A 63 -2.88 8.55 -6.73
N LEU A 64 -3.41 7.41 -6.26
CA LEU A 64 -2.59 6.36 -5.67
C LEU A 64 -1.55 5.82 -6.66
N ASN A 65 -1.96 5.61 -7.91
CA ASN A 65 -1.05 5.15 -8.96
C ASN A 65 0.07 6.17 -9.23
N ALA A 66 -0.28 7.45 -9.34
CA ALA A 66 0.69 8.53 -9.56
C ALA A 66 1.69 8.66 -8.40
N VAL A 67 1.21 8.61 -7.15
CA VAL A 67 2.07 8.64 -5.96
C VAL A 67 3.01 7.42 -5.93
N SER A 68 2.48 6.23 -6.21
CA SER A 68 3.30 5.01 -6.22
C SER A 68 4.37 5.04 -7.31
N LEU A 69 4.03 5.48 -8.53
CA LEU A 69 4.97 5.62 -9.64
C LEU A 69 6.08 6.63 -9.33
N PHE A 70 5.73 7.78 -8.73
CA PHE A 70 6.72 8.76 -8.27
C PHE A 70 7.74 8.12 -7.31
N TRP A 71 7.27 7.37 -6.31
CA TRP A 71 8.15 6.74 -5.34
C TRP A 71 8.96 5.60 -5.93
N PHE A 72 8.42 4.80 -6.85
CA PHE A 72 9.18 3.78 -7.56
C PHE A 72 10.32 4.38 -8.38
N ASP A 73 10.10 5.51 -9.05
CA ASP A 73 11.17 6.20 -9.78
C ASP A 73 12.19 6.82 -8.81
N PHE A 74 11.73 7.47 -7.75
CA PHE A 74 12.58 8.10 -6.74
C PHE A 74 13.51 7.10 -6.03
N THR A 75 13.03 5.89 -5.80
CA THR A 75 13.75 4.84 -5.03
C THR A 75 14.44 3.78 -5.90
N LYS A 76 14.42 3.91 -7.22
CA LYS A 76 14.99 2.92 -8.17
C LYS A 76 16.48 2.63 -7.96
N GLY A 77 17.21 3.55 -7.33
CA GLY A 77 18.63 3.37 -6.97
C GLY A 77 18.88 2.53 -5.72
N ILE A 78 17.83 2.29 -4.90
CA ILE A 78 17.93 1.49 -3.65
C ILE A 78 17.64 0.02 -3.95
N ILE A 79 16.53 -0.23 -4.66
CA ILE A 79 16.11 -1.58 -5.03
C ILE A 79 15.32 -1.53 -6.34
N PRO A 80 15.46 -2.52 -7.24
CA PRO A 80 14.62 -2.60 -8.41
C PRO A 80 13.15 -2.81 -8.03
N ASN A 81 12.24 -2.25 -8.83
CA ASN A 81 10.80 -2.43 -8.67
C ASN A 81 10.21 -3.24 -9.84
N HIS A 82 8.96 -3.63 -9.71
CA HIS A 82 8.26 -4.49 -10.66
C HIS A 82 7.65 -3.73 -11.86
N ILE A 83 7.66 -2.39 -11.88
CA ILE A 83 7.04 -1.60 -12.95
C ILE A 83 7.80 -1.79 -14.27
N ILE A 84 7.08 -2.09 -15.33
CA ILE A 84 7.58 -2.15 -16.71
C ILE A 84 7.17 -0.88 -17.46
N SER A 85 5.88 -0.54 -17.42
CA SER A 85 5.34 0.64 -18.09
C SER A 85 4.05 1.13 -17.42
N SER A 86 3.79 2.43 -17.53
CA SER A 86 2.49 3.06 -17.22
C SER A 86 1.80 3.63 -18.47
N ASP A 87 2.41 3.49 -19.66
CA ASP A 87 1.77 3.86 -20.92
C ASP A 87 0.82 2.73 -21.37
N LEU A 88 -0.44 3.08 -21.60
CA LEU A 88 -1.45 2.11 -22.05
C LEU A 88 -1.12 1.49 -23.42
N LYS A 89 -0.29 2.18 -24.24
CA LYS A 89 0.14 1.65 -25.54
C LYS A 89 1.02 0.41 -25.43
N ASP A 90 1.67 0.21 -24.29
CA ASP A 90 2.50 -0.96 -24.01
C ASP A 90 1.68 -2.16 -23.49
N MET A 91 0.35 -1.99 -23.39
CA MET A 91 -0.58 -2.96 -22.83
C MET A 91 -1.54 -3.49 -23.92
N PRO A 92 -2.20 -4.64 -23.70
CA PRO A 92 -3.23 -5.13 -24.60
C PRO A 92 -4.33 -4.08 -24.89
N GLU A 93 -4.93 -4.14 -26.07
CA GLU A 93 -5.97 -3.21 -26.56
C GLU A 93 -7.12 -3.05 -25.56
N PHE A 94 -7.45 -4.11 -24.81
CA PHE A 94 -8.43 -4.08 -23.73
C PHE A 94 -8.24 -2.89 -22.76
N PHE A 95 -6.97 -2.54 -22.47
CA PHE A 95 -6.63 -1.45 -21.53
C PHE A 95 -6.45 -0.08 -22.21
N GLN A 96 -6.48 0.01 -23.53
CA GLN A 96 -6.27 1.26 -24.28
C GLN A 96 -7.59 2.08 -24.34
N LYS A 97 -8.20 2.33 -23.17
CA LYS A 97 -9.45 3.07 -23.01
C LYS A 97 -9.28 4.12 -21.89
N ASP A 98 -10.01 5.22 -21.99
CA ASP A 98 -9.94 6.36 -21.06
C ASP A 98 -10.15 5.96 -19.58
N GLU A 99 -10.96 4.93 -19.33
CA GLU A 99 -11.24 4.45 -17.98
C GLU A 99 -9.99 3.88 -17.26
N PHE A 100 -9.00 3.42 -18.01
CA PHE A 100 -7.73 2.85 -17.49
C PHE A 100 -6.61 3.88 -17.40
N GLU A 101 -6.79 5.06 -18.01
CA GLU A 101 -5.76 6.09 -18.06
C GLU A 101 -5.37 6.59 -16.66
N GLY A 102 -4.05 6.66 -16.42
CA GLY A 102 -3.46 7.16 -15.17
C GLY A 102 -3.60 6.25 -13.95
N ARG A 103 -4.27 5.09 -14.08
CA ARG A 103 -4.51 4.15 -12.97
C ARG A 103 -4.03 2.73 -13.23
N THR A 104 -3.37 2.49 -14.35
CA THR A 104 -2.99 1.16 -14.82
C THR A 104 -1.50 1.09 -15.04
N VAL A 105 -0.89 -0.04 -14.64
CA VAL A 105 0.52 -0.33 -14.84
C VAL A 105 0.73 -1.74 -15.36
N LEU A 106 1.65 -1.88 -16.31
CA LEU A 106 2.22 -3.16 -16.73
C LEU A 106 3.37 -3.48 -15.79
N VAL A 107 3.36 -4.66 -15.20
CA VAL A 107 4.33 -5.07 -14.20
C VAL A 107 4.92 -6.45 -14.49
N LYS A 108 6.10 -6.70 -13.96
CA LYS A 108 6.71 -8.02 -13.92
C LYS A 108 5.92 -8.92 -12.98
N LYS A 109 5.59 -10.14 -13.44
CA LYS A 109 4.99 -11.18 -12.59
C LYS A 109 6.07 -11.72 -11.65
N LEU A 110 5.83 -11.59 -10.35
CA LEU A 110 6.77 -12.01 -9.32
C LEU A 110 6.15 -13.09 -8.43
N LYS A 111 6.99 -13.94 -7.87
CA LYS A 111 6.62 -14.79 -6.74
C LYS A 111 6.63 -13.92 -5.49
N MET A 112 5.46 -13.46 -5.06
CA MET A 112 5.32 -12.59 -3.90
C MET A 112 5.70 -13.31 -2.62
N LEU A 113 6.38 -12.60 -1.71
CA LEU A 113 6.63 -13.08 -0.36
C LEU A 113 5.34 -12.99 0.48
N PRO A 114 5.11 -13.94 1.42
CA PRO A 114 3.84 -14.04 2.14
C PRO A 114 3.74 -13.09 3.33
N PHE A 115 4.39 -11.93 3.26
CA PHE A 115 4.47 -10.97 4.34
C PHE A 115 4.23 -9.54 3.86
N GLU A 116 3.73 -8.72 4.76
CA GLU A 116 3.78 -7.27 4.66
C GLU A 116 4.91 -6.76 5.56
N PHE A 117 5.76 -5.92 5.01
CA PHE A 117 6.95 -5.40 5.68
C PHE A 117 6.73 -3.94 6.06
N ILE A 118 6.43 -3.70 7.33
CA ILE A 118 6.01 -2.38 7.81
C ILE A 118 7.17 -1.72 8.55
N VAL A 119 7.44 -0.46 8.22
CA VAL A 119 8.38 0.40 8.96
C VAL A 119 7.60 1.50 9.66
N ARG A 120 7.89 1.70 10.94
CA ARG A 120 7.24 2.72 11.77
C ARG A 120 8.26 3.69 12.35
N GLY A 121 8.11 4.96 12.05
CA GLY A 121 8.93 6.02 12.64
C GLY A 121 8.26 6.73 13.81
N TYR A 122 6.98 6.46 14.04
CA TYR A 122 6.17 7.08 15.08
C TYR A 122 5.33 6.03 15.82
N ILE A 123 5.17 6.23 17.11
CA ILE A 123 4.36 5.32 17.93
C ILE A 123 2.87 5.65 17.78
N PHE A 124 2.17 4.87 16.94
CA PHE A 124 0.76 5.09 16.61
C PHE A 124 0.02 3.77 16.29
N GLY A 125 -1.31 3.83 16.23
CA GLY A 125 -2.15 2.70 15.84
C GLY A 125 -1.96 1.49 16.76
N ASN A 126 -1.85 0.28 16.19
CA ASN A 126 -1.75 -0.97 16.97
C ASN A 126 -0.48 -1.03 17.82
N MET A 127 0.63 -0.42 17.36
CA MET A 127 1.85 -0.33 18.15
C MET A 127 1.64 0.52 19.40
N TRP A 128 0.95 1.65 19.32
CA TRP A 128 0.56 2.43 20.49
C TRP A 128 -0.37 1.63 21.42
N GLY A 129 -1.31 0.88 20.84
CA GLY A 129 -2.22 0.02 21.59
C GLY A 129 -1.50 -1.06 22.43
N ALA A 130 -0.43 -1.65 21.90
CA ALA A 130 0.41 -2.60 22.63
C ALA A 130 1.29 -1.89 23.66
N TYR A 131 2.00 -0.84 23.25
CA TYR A 131 2.89 -0.07 24.10
C TYR A 131 2.19 0.50 25.34
N SER A 132 1.02 1.11 25.20
CA SER A 132 0.25 1.70 26.28
C SER A 132 -0.22 0.69 27.34
N LYS A 133 -0.18 -0.61 26.99
CA LYS A 133 -0.49 -1.75 27.89
C LYS A 133 0.78 -2.41 28.43
N GLY A 134 1.98 -1.89 28.10
CA GLY A 134 3.24 -2.50 28.49
C GLY A 134 3.56 -3.81 27.76
N GLN A 135 2.94 -4.05 26.59
CA GLN A 135 3.13 -5.25 25.78
C GLN A 135 4.22 -5.06 24.73
N GLU A 136 4.88 -6.12 24.35
CA GLU A 136 5.74 -6.17 23.19
C GLU A 136 4.95 -6.00 21.88
N PHE A 137 5.63 -5.52 20.84
CA PHE A 137 5.04 -5.41 19.51
C PHE A 137 5.99 -6.05 18.48
N CYS A 138 5.52 -7.02 17.70
CA CYS A 138 6.33 -7.83 16.78
C CYS A 138 7.54 -8.50 17.47
N GLY A 139 7.37 -8.97 18.72
CA GLY A 139 8.45 -9.58 19.51
C GLY A 139 9.52 -8.58 19.97
N GLN A 140 9.24 -7.28 19.91
CA GLN A 140 10.16 -6.21 20.31
C GLN A 140 9.58 -5.43 21.49
N LYS A 141 10.39 -5.24 22.52
CA LYS A 141 10.07 -4.35 23.63
C LYS A 141 10.39 -2.92 23.22
N ILE A 142 9.40 -2.05 23.26
CA ILE A 142 9.57 -0.61 22.96
C ILE A 142 9.96 0.08 24.26
N GLU A 143 11.23 0.43 24.39
CA GLU A 143 11.74 1.13 25.57
C GLU A 143 11.61 2.64 25.42
N GLY A 144 11.33 3.34 26.53
CA GLY A 144 11.17 4.79 26.56
C GLY A 144 9.86 5.19 27.24
N ASN A 145 9.62 6.49 27.28
CA ASN A 145 8.37 7.06 27.81
C ASN A 145 7.69 7.89 26.74
N TYR A 146 7.20 7.19 25.72
CA TYR A 146 6.57 7.81 24.55
C TYR A 146 5.14 8.23 24.82
N LYS A 147 4.75 9.33 24.18
CA LYS A 147 3.36 9.77 24.05
C LYS A 147 2.79 9.30 22.72
N LEU A 148 1.46 9.31 22.59
CA LEU A 148 0.78 9.02 21.33
C LEU A 148 1.36 9.87 20.19
N ALA A 149 1.56 9.27 19.02
CA ALA A 149 2.11 9.89 17.82
C ALA A 149 3.52 10.49 17.99
N GLU A 150 4.27 10.16 19.03
CA GLU A 150 5.64 10.63 19.19
C GLU A 150 6.60 9.91 18.24
N LYS A 151 7.59 10.64 17.75
CA LYS A 151 8.64 10.10 16.89
C LYS A 151 9.51 9.13 17.68
N LEU A 152 9.75 7.95 17.13
CA LEU A 152 10.69 6.98 17.71
C LEU A 152 12.13 7.45 17.57
N ALA A 153 13.00 7.02 18.49
CA ALA A 153 14.44 7.31 18.42
C ALA A 153 15.07 6.76 17.13
N SER A 154 14.60 5.60 16.67
CA SER A 154 14.89 5.03 15.36
C SER A 154 13.65 4.33 14.81
N PRO A 155 13.47 4.28 13.47
CA PRO A 155 12.37 3.54 12.88
C PRO A 155 12.42 2.05 13.23
N LEU A 156 11.26 1.44 13.48
CA LEU A 156 11.13 0.03 13.82
C LEU A 156 10.58 -0.74 12.62
N PHE A 157 11.19 -1.90 12.34
CA PHE A 157 10.68 -2.87 11.38
C PHE A 157 9.70 -3.81 12.09
N THR A 158 8.44 -3.85 11.62
CA THR A 158 7.33 -4.50 12.31
C THR A 158 6.47 -5.29 11.31
N PRO A 159 6.93 -6.48 10.89
CA PRO A 159 6.27 -7.24 9.84
C PRO A 159 4.91 -7.82 10.28
N SER A 160 4.06 -8.13 9.29
CA SER A 160 2.82 -8.89 9.46
C SER A 160 2.71 -10.00 8.41
N THR A 161 1.87 -10.97 8.69
CA THR A 161 1.43 -11.93 7.66
C THR A 161 0.64 -11.20 6.59
N LYS A 162 0.56 -11.80 5.40
CA LYS A 162 -0.38 -11.41 4.36
C LYS A 162 -1.47 -12.47 4.30
N ALA A 163 -2.55 -12.25 5.06
CA ALA A 163 -3.64 -13.20 5.16
C ALA A 163 -4.43 -13.27 3.84
N HIS A 164 -4.68 -14.48 3.34
CA HIS A 164 -5.60 -14.68 2.23
C HIS A 164 -7.07 -14.55 2.67
N THR A 165 -7.34 -14.86 3.96
CA THR A 165 -8.66 -14.74 4.59
C THR A 165 -8.47 -14.27 6.05
N GLY A 166 -9.34 -13.37 6.53
CA GLY A 166 -9.23 -12.82 7.89
C GLY A 166 -8.42 -11.52 7.93
N HIS A 167 -7.70 -11.31 9.02
CA HIS A 167 -6.87 -10.13 9.27
C HIS A 167 -5.39 -10.49 9.26
N ASP A 168 -4.56 -9.53 8.83
CA ASP A 168 -3.11 -9.65 8.92
C ASP A 168 -2.69 -9.63 10.41
N GLU A 169 -1.80 -10.55 10.79
CA GLU A 169 -1.30 -10.69 12.14
C GLU A 169 0.13 -10.17 12.24
N TYR A 170 0.42 -9.35 13.23
CA TYR A 170 1.78 -8.91 13.51
C TYR A 170 2.64 -10.08 13.98
N ILE A 171 3.80 -10.24 13.39
CA ILE A 171 4.73 -11.34 13.63
C ILE A 171 6.11 -10.79 14.04
N SER A 172 6.90 -11.62 14.69
CA SER A 172 8.27 -11.26 15.04
C SER A 172 9.19 -11.26 13.80
N VAL A 173 10.25 -10.46 13.85
CA VAL A 173 11.32 -10.48 12.83
C VAL A 173 11.94 -11.88 12.73
N GLN A 174 12.05 -12.60 13.86
CA GLN A 174 12.54 -13.97 13.89
C GLN A 174 11.64 -14.92 13.08
N HIS A 175 10.31 -14.78 13.17
CA HIS A 175 9.38 -15.59 12.37
C HIS A 175 9.58 -15.39 10.86
N VAL A 176 9.85 -14.15 10.43
CA VAL A 176 10.20 -13.88 9.02
C VAL A 176 11.49 -14.61 8.65
N ALA A 177 12.52 -14.51 9.48
CA ALA A 177 13.81 -15.16 9.25
C ALA A 177 13.69 -16.70 9.19
N ASP A 178 12.88 -17.27 10.05
CA ASP A 178 12.62 -18.73 10.07
C ASP A 178 11.89 -19.20 8.81
N THR A 179 11.08 -18.32 8.19
CA THR A 179 10.24 -18.67 7.03
C THR A 179 10.98 -18.48 5.70
N ILE A 180 11.68 -17.36 5.51
CA ILE A 180 12.32 -17.02 4.22
C ILE A 180 13.85 -17.08 4.26
N GLY A 181 14.44 -17.45 5.39
CA GLY A 181 15.88 -17.49 5.62
C GLY A 181 16.42 -16.17 6.18
N ALA A 182 17.37 -16.27 7.10
CA ALA A 182 17.93 -15.12 7.84
C ALA A 182 18.62 -14.09 6.92
N GLU A 183 19.30 -14.54 5.87
CA GLU A 183 20.00 -13.66 4.93
C GLU A 183 19.02 -12.77 4.16
N LEU A 184 17.96 -13.38 3.58
CA LEU A 184 16.94 -12.65 2.84
C LEU A 184 16.14 -11.72 3.76
N ALA A 185 15.76 -12.19 4.95
CA ALA A 185 15.05 -11.40 5.94
C ALA A 185 15.86 -10.16 6.36
N GLY A 186 17.13 -10.32 6.68
CA GLY A 186 18.02 -9.20 7.04
C GLY A 186 18.26 -8.22 5.88
N ARG A 187 18.35 -8.72 4.65
CA ARG A 187 18.41 -7.86 3.46
C ARG A 187 17.14 -7.02 3.30
N ILE A 188 15.96 -7.63 3.47
CA ILE A 188 14.67 -6.94 3.34
C ILE A 188 14.52 -5.88 4.44
N GLU A 189 14.82 -6.21 5.69
CA GLU A 189 14.79 -5.24 6.79
C GLU A 189 15.65 -4.02 6.50
N LYS A 190 16.91 -4.24 6.08
CA LYS A 190 17.82 -3.15 5.70
C LYS A 190 17.25 -2.29 4.59
N VAL A 191 16.73 -2.90 3.52
CA VAL A 191 16.13 -2.19 2.39
C VAL A 191 14.89 -1.41 2.82
N CYS A 192 14.01 -1.99 3.65
CA CYS A 192 12.83 -1.30 4.16
C CYS A 192 13.18 -0.06 4.97
N LEU A 193 14.19 -0.15 5.86
CA LEU A 193 14.66 0.98 6.65
C LEU A 193 15.32 2.07 5.78
N GLU A 194 16.08 1.68 4.75
CA GLU A 194 16.68 2.60 3.80
C GLU A 194 15.61 3.33 2.96
N LEU A 195 14.64 2.59 2.39
CA LEU A 195 13.51 3.15 1.67
C LEU A 195 12.74 4.15 2.56
N TYR A 196 12.40 3.72 3.78
CA TYR A 196 11.66 4.57 4.72
C TYR A 196 12.42 5.87 5.01
N ASN A 197 13.70 5.79 5.41
CA ASN A 197 14.48 6.98 5.78
C ASN A 197 14.66 7.93 4.60
N THR A 198 14.94 7.41 3.41
CA THR A 198 15.11 8.20 2.19
C THR A 198 13.83 8.94 1.83
N CYS A 199 12.70 8.24 1.81
CA CYS A 199 11.41 8.82 1.47
C CYS A 199 10.86 9.71 2.58
N TYR A 200 11.09 9.38 3.85
CA TYR A 200 10.75 10.23 4.99
C TYR A 200 11.42 11.60 4.91
N ASN A 201 12.72 11.64 4.64
CA ASN A 201 13.46 12.91 4.56
C ASN A 201 12.95 13.79 3.41
N TYR A 202 12.64 13.18 2.26
CA TYR A 202 12.04 13.90 1.14
C TYR A 202 10.65 14.43 1.49
N ALA A 203 9.75 13.57 2.01
CA ALA A 203 8.38 13.96 2.36
C ALA A 203 8.36 15.03 3.46
N TYR A 204 9.26 14.93 4.44
CA TYR A 204 9.39 15.90 5.52
C TYR A 204 9.73 17.32 5.01
N SER A 205 10.56 17.42 3.96
CA SER A 205 10.86 18.68 3.28
C SER A 205 9.66 19.27 2.51
N ARG A 206 8.60 18.48 2.35
CA ARG A 206 7.35 18.81 1.64
C ARG A 206 6.14 18.92 2.59
N ASP A 207 6.38 19.20 3.88
CA ASP A 207 5.34 19.32 4.91
C ASP A 207 4.55 18.03 5.14
N ILE A 208 5.17 16.84 4.87
CA ILE A 208 4.56 15.53 5.10
C ILE A 208 5.41 14.70 6.06
N ILE A 209 4.81 14.19 7.13
CA ILE A 209 5.36 13.14 7.98
C ILE A 209 4.87 11.79 7.46
N ILE A 210 5.80 10.89 7.15
CA ILE A 210 5.49 9.47 6.95
C ILE A 210 5.60 8.79 8.32
N ALA A 211 4.46 8.53 8.96
CA ALA A 211 4.45 7.92 10.29
C ALA A 211 4.78 6.44 10.26
N ASP A 212 4.20 5.74 9.32
CA ASP A 212 4.52 4.35 8.98
C ASP A 212 4.21 4.09 7.49
N THR A 213 4.78 3.01 6.98
CA THR A 213 4.53 2.54 5.62
C THR A 213 4.68 1.04 5.54
N LYS A 214 3.96 0.44 4.60
CA LYS A 214 3.98 -0.97 4.26
C LYS A 214 4.64 -1.18 2.90
N PHE A 215 5.56 -2.14 2.84
CA PHE A 215 6.17 -2.62 1.60
C PHE A 215 5.81 -4.08 1.35
N GLU A 216 5.76 -4.46 0.10
CA GLU A 216 5.67 -5.84 -0.34
C GLU A 216 6.81 -6.16 -1.30
N PHE A 217 7.32 -7.38 -1.24
CA PHE A 217 8.41 -7.83 -2.09
C PHE A 217 8.05 -9.12 -2.79
N GLY A 218 8.66 -9.30 -3.95
CA GLY A 218 8.57 -10.53 -4.72
C GLY A 218 9.91 -10.85 -5.38
N MET A 219 10.03 -12.09 -5.84
CA MET A 219 11.21 -12.61 -6.51
C MET A 219 10.89 -12.97 -7.96
N ASP A 220 11.79 -12.65 -8.88
CA ASP A 220 11.69 -13.14 -10.26
C ASP A 220 12.17 -14.61 -10.40
N ALA A 221 12.12 -15.14 -11.60
CA ALA A 221 12.56 -16.51 -11.89
C ALA A 221 14.06 -16.77 -11.63
N HIS A 222 14.85 -15.69 -11.49
CA HIS A 222 16.29 -15.75 -11.21
C HIS A 222 16.60 -15.48 -9.74
N ASN A 223 15.58 -15.43 -8.86
CA ASN A 223 15.68 -15.09 -7.44
C ASN A 223 16.19 -13.65 -7.18
N ASN A 224 16.01 -12.73 -8.10
CA ASN A 224 16.25 -11.33 -7.83
C ASN A 224 15.07 -10.74 -7.04
N LEU A 225 15.40 -9.96 -6.00
CA LEU A 225 14.41 -9.31 -5.14
C LEU A 225 13.96 -7.98 -5.73
N PHE A 226 12.65 -7.78 -5.78
CA PHE A 226 11.98 -6.55 -6.24
C PHE A 226 11.03 -6.05 -5.17
N VAL A 227 10.95 -4.72 -5.00
CA VAL A 227 9.79 -4.11 -4.33
C VAL A 227 8.62 -4.06 -5.30
N ALA A 228 7.42 -4.38 -4.80
CA ALA A 228 6.24 -4.60 -5.64
C ALA A 228 4.97 -4.01 -5.02
N ASP A 229 3.82 -4.26 -5.63
CA ASP A 229 2.49 -3.80 -5.27
C ASP A 229 2.38 -2.27 -5.38
N GLU A 230 2.27 -1.55 -4.29
CA GLU A 230 2.35 -0.09 -4.19
C GLU A 230 3.32 0.29 -3.10
N ILE A 231 3.91 1.47 -3.19
CA ILE A 231 4.75 1.99 -2.12
C ILE A 231 4.35 3.42 -1.75
N LEU A 232 4.39 3.71 -0.45
CA LEU A 232 4.28 5.07 0.09
C LEU A 232 3.07 5.85 -0.47
N THR A 233 1.94 5.15 -0.61
CA THR A 233 0.66 5.79 -0.94
C THR A 233 -0.13 6.10 0.32
N PRO A 234 -1.12 7.00 0.28
CA PRO A 234 -2.03 7.21 1.39
C PRO A 234 -2.82 5.98 1.84
N ASP A 235 -2.88 4.91 1.02
CA ASP A 235 -3.54 3.64 1.39
C ASP A 235 -2.59 2.68 2.11
N SER A 236 -1.30 2.65 1.75
CA SER A 236 -0.26 1.79 2.35
C SER A 236 0.53 2.48 3.47
N SER A 237 0.33 3.78 3.69
CA SER A 237 1.10 4.60 4.63
C SER A 237 0.21 5.54 5.41
N ARG A 238 0.66 5.96 6.59
CA ARG A 238 0.08 7.12 7.29
C ARG A 238 0.89 8.35 7.00
N PHE A 239 0.30 9.28 6.28
CA PHE A 239 0.86 10.58 6.00
C PHE A 239 0.16 11.64 6.84
N TRP A 240 0.95 12.40 7.62
CA TRP A 240 0.44 13.47 8.45
C TRP A 240 0.95 14.83 7.96
N SER A 241 0.15 15.88 8.13
CA SER A 241 0.61 17.25 7.92
C SER A 241 1.63 17.62 9.01
N LEU A 242 2.84 18.02 8.61
CA LEU A 242 3.88 18.44 9.54
C LEU A 242 3.46 19.72 10.27
N SER A 243 2.83 20.66 9.55
CA SER A 243 2.37 21.94 10.12
C SER A 243 1.27 21.77 11.18
N ASP A 244 0.44 20.72 11.08
CA ASP A 244 -0.63 20.41 12.04
C ASP A 244 -0.20 19.40 13.13
N TYR A 245 0.97 18.78 12.98
CA TYR A 245 1.42 17.71 13.85
C TYR A 245 1.70 18.19 15.29
N LYS A 246 1.19 17.42 16.25
CA LYS A 246 1.46 17.58 17.69
C LYS A 246 1.58 16.21 18.35
N THR A 247 2.62 16.04 19.16
CA THR A 247 2.78 14.85 20.01
C THR A 247 1.68 14.79 21.07
N GLY A 248 1.20 13.59 21.37
CA GLY A 248 0.19 13.34 22.40
C GLY A 248 -1.26 13.41 21.91
N VAL A 249 -1.48 13.77 20.66
CA VAL A 249 -2.82 13.80 20.03
C VAL A 249 -2.80 13.01 18.72
N SER A 250 -3.98 12.56 18.26
CA SER A 250 -4.09 11.91 16.95
C SER A 250 -3.91 12.94 15.83
N PRO A 251 -2.88 12.82 14.96
CA PRO A 251 -2.67 13.77 13.89
C PRO A 251 -3.73 13.66 12.79
N LYS A 252 -3.99 14.76 12.08
CA LYS A 252 -4.73 14.72 10.82
C LYS A 252 -3.92 13.95 9.77
N SER A 253 -4.59 13.05 9.06
CA SER A 253 -3.96 12.16 8.09
C SER A 253 -4.46 12.43 6.67
N TYR A 254 -3.57 12.27 5.68
CA TYR A 254 -3.90 12.31 4.25
C TYR A 254 -4.49 11.00 3.73
N ASP A 255 -4.92 10.11 4.63
CA ASP A 255 -5.52 8.82 4.31
C ASP A 255 -7.06 8.85 4.44
N LYS A 256 -7.64 7.66 4.53
CA LYS A 256 -9.07 7.43 4.73
C LYS A 256 -9.59 7.68 6.17
N GLN A 257 -8.82 8.40 7.00
CA GLN A 257 -9.23 8.65 8.39
C GLN A 257 -10.53 9.43 8.46
N LEU A 258 -10.73 10.40 7.58
CA LEU A 258 -11.99 11.17 7.50
C LEU A 258 -13.22 10.25 7.31
N VAL A 259 -13.10 9.22 6.45
CA VAL A 259 -14.17 8.24 6.24
C VAL A 259 -14.37 7.37 7.49
N ARG A 260 -13.28 6.95 8.16
CA ARG A 260 -13.37 6.16 9.39
C ARG A 260 -14.01 6.93 10.53
N ASP A 261 -13.64 8.19 10.71
CA ASP A 261 -14.20 9.06 11.72
C ASP A 261 -15.69 9.25 11.50
N TRP A 262 -16.07 9.57 10.25
CA TRP A 262 -17.48 9.71 9.88
C TRP A 262 -18.29 8.44 10.18
N LEU A 263 -17.79 7.26 9.80
CA LEU A 263 -18.45 5.97 10.07
C LEU A 263 -18.59 5.70 11.57
N THR A 264 -17.62 6.14 12.35
CA THR A 264 -17.62 5.95 13.81
C THR A 264 -18.60 6.88 14.51
N GLU A 265 -18.71 8.12 14.03
CA GLU A 265 -19.57 9.17 14.59
C GLU A 265 -21.05 9.04 14.16
N ASN A 266 -21.30 8.49 12.96
CA ASN A 266 -22.62 8.36 12.35
C ASN A 266 -23.19 6.94 12.42
N LYS A 267 -22.98 6.24 13.53
CA LYS A 267 -23.58 4.94 13.78
C LYS A 267 -25.09 5.04 13.92
N ILE A 268 -25.81 4.07 13.33
CA ILE A 268 -27.26 3.94 13.49
C ILE A 268 -27.50 2.69 14.38
N ASN A 269 -28.21 2.87 15.49
CA ASN A 269 -28.43 1.82 16.50
C ASN A 269 -27.15 1.12 16.96
N GLY A 270 -26.03 1.88 17.05
CA GLY A 270 -24.72 1.35 17.47
C GLY A 270 -23.92 0.67 16.35
N GLU A 271 -24.47 0.51 15.15
CA GLU A 271 -23.83 -0.14 14.01
C GLU A 271 -23.33 0.87 12.97
N MET A 272 -22.17 0.58 12.38
CA MET A 272 -21.64 1.36 11.24
C MET A 272 -22.46 1.08 9.98
N ARG A 273 -22.83 2.13 9.26
CA ARG A 273 -23.59 2.06 8.00
C ARG A 273 -22.73 2.50 6.84
N PHE A 274 -22.09 1.53 6.19
CA PHE A 274 -21.15 1.74 5.08
C PHE A 274 -21.81 2.26 3.82
N ASP A 275 -23.11 1.99 3.64
CA ASP A 275 -23.95 2.44 2.52
C ASP A 275 -24.34 3.93 2.62
N ASN A 276 -24.13 4.55 3.77
CA ASN A 276 -24.67 5.88 4.10
C ASN A 276 -23.63 7.00 4.11
N VAL A 277 -22.37 6.72 3.70
CA VAL A 277 -21.31 7.74 3.68
C VAL A 277 -21.71 8.87 2.73
N SER A 278 -21.69 10.11 3.26
CA SER A 278 -22.16 11.29 2.51
C SER A 278 -21.23 11.62 1.34
N ASP A 279 -21.79 12.17 0.28
CA ASP A 279 -21.03 12.58 -0.90
C ASP A 279 -20.01 13.68 -0.58
N ASP A 280 -20.32 14.54 0.40
CA ASP A 280 -19.38 15.57 0.89
C ASP A 280 -18.13 14.98 1.55
N VAL A 281 -18.28 13.89 2.32
CA VAL A 281 -17.15 13.17 2.93
C VAL A 281 -16.29 12.52 1.86
N LEU A 282 -16.90 11.87 0.86
CA LEU A 282 -16.18 11.25 -0.25
C LEU A 282 -15.46 12.31 -1.11
N LYS A 283 -16.10 13.46 -1.36
CA LYS A 283 -15.50 14.58 -2.07
C LYS A 283 -14.28 15.14 -1.32
N LYS A 284 -14.43 15.44 -0.02
CA LYS A 284 -13.31 15.89 0.82
C LYS A 284 -12.18 14.87 0.89
N THR A 285 -12.51 13.58 0.92
CA THR A 285 -11.51 12.51 0.87
C THR A 285 -10.74 12.57 -0.45
N SER A 286 -11.42 12.74 -1.60
CA SER A 286 -10.75 12.91 -2.90
C SER A 286 -9.83 14.15 -2.92
N GLU A 287 -10.25 15.27 -2.33
CA GLU A 287 -9.46 16.50 -2.23
C GLU A 287 -8.20 16.29 -1.37
N ILE A 288 -8.31 15.56 -0.24
CA ILE A 288 -7.17 15.20 0.63
C ILE A 288 -6.15 14.34 -0.11
N TYR A 289 -6.60 13.34 -0.90
CA TYR A 289 -5.72 12.51 -1.72
C TYR A 289 -5.01 13.34 -2.80
N ALA A 290 -5.72 14.26 -3.46
CA ALA A 290 -5.14 15.14 -4.47
C ALA A 290 -4.11 16.13 -3.86
N GLU A 291 -4.39 16.68 -2.67
CA GLU A 291 -3.44 17.51 -1.93
C GLU A 291 -2.16 16.74 -1.59
N CYS A 292 -2.29 15.49 -1.11
CA CYS A 292 -1.15 14.63 -0.83
C CYS A 292 -0.27 14.42 -2.07
N LEU A 293 -0.86 14.12 -3.22
CA LEU A 293 -0.14 13.99 -4.49
C LEU A 293 0.59 15.29 -4.84
N ALA A 294 -0.09 16.43 -4.79
CA ALA A 294 0.49 17.73 -5.14
C ALA A 294 1.71 18.07 -4.24
N LYS A 295 1.63 17.78 -2.93
CA LYS A 295 2.75 17.98 -2.01
C LYS A 295 3.94 17.06 -2.31
N ILE A 296 3.68 15.81 -2.66
CA ILE A 296 4.74 14.82 -2.94
C ILE A 296 5.44 15.13 -4.26
N THR A 297 4.69 15.47 -5.31
CA THR A 297 5.22 15.58 -6.68
C THR A 297 5.56 17.01 -7.12
N GLY A 298 4.97 18.03 -6.48
CA GLY A 298 5.21 19.47 -6.75
C GLY A 298 6.38 19.99 -6.05
#